data_6497b882e4f4f8292db7e960e7c9db72
#
_entry.id   6497b882e4f4f8292db7e960e7c9db72
#
_cell.length_a   1.000
_cell.length_b   1.000
_cell.length_c   1.000
_cell.angle_alpha   90.00
_cell.angle_beta   90.00
_cell.angle_gamma   90.00
#
_symmetry.space_group_name_H-M   'P 1'
#
loop_
_entity.id
_entity.type
_entity.pdbx_description
1 polymer ?
#
loop_
_entity_poly.entity_id
_entity_poly.type
_entity_poly.pdbx_seq_one_letter_code
_entity_poly.pdbx_strand_id
1 'polypeptide(L)'
;MSTEQVSIIHDTLDFECDYKGIETEEDGSFEGYASVFNNKDLGNDVIKQGAFTKSIYDKKPRQIKLLYQHKTDEPIGVIDSLMEDKRGLKIKGRLAMATQKGREVYELMKMGALDSMSIGYKLSPDDYKYSEKQKKRTITNLDLMEVSMVTFPMNPRAKITKVKLAEMNVRELEKYLCDVGMSNSVAKQSANILYKSFNKDEIMQRDVVDSINALIDKIKH
;
A
#
# COMPACT_ATOMS: atom_id res chain seq x y z
N MET A 1 -21.27 37.29 12.67
CA MET A 1 -20.16 36.65 11.97
C MET A 1 -19.78 35.44 12.79
N SER A 2 -20.32 34.29 12.45
CA SER A 2 -20.02 33.01 13.10
C SER A 2 -18.81 32.40 12.41
N THR A 3 -17.72 32.27 13.16
CA THR A 3 -16.55 31.52 12.76
C THR A 3 -16.91 30.05 12.74
N GLU A 4 -17.15 29.50 11.56
CA GLU A 4 -17.19 28.03 11.36
C GLU A 4 -15.79 27.48 11.69
N GLN A 5 -15.70 26.83 12.82
CA GLN A 5 -14.57 25.96 13.12
C GLN A 5 -14.64 24.76 12.15
N VAL A 6 -13.78 24.79 11.13
CA VAL A 6 -13.50 23.61 10.31
C VAL A 6 -12.78 22.62 11.23
N SER A 7 -13.52 21.69 11.81
CA SER A 7 -12.92 20.54 12.49
C SER A 7 -12.22 19.70 11.41
N ILE A 8 -10.89 19.76 11.39
CA ILE A 8 -10.07 18.82 10.66
C ILE A 8 -10.24 17.49 11.41
N ILE A 9 -11.16 16.67 10.92
CA ILE A 9 -11.28 15.30 11.40
C ILE A 9 -10.05 14.58 10.85
N HIS A 10 -9.07 14.31 11.69
CA HIS A 10 -7.99 13.39 11.43
C HIS A 10 -8.56 11.97 11.53
N ASP A 11 -9.41 11.61 10.58
CA ASP A 11 -9.78 10.21 10.40
C ASP A 11 -8.64 9.57 9.61
N THR A 12 -7.72 8.98 10.33
CA THR A 12 -6.63 8.19 9.77
C THR A 12 -7.19 6.86 9.30
N LEU A 13 -7.33 6.71 7.99
CA LEU A 13 -7.60 5.44 7.34
C LEU A 13 -6.27 4.78 7.01
N ASP A 14 -5.89 3.84 7.84
CA ASP A 14 -4.72 3.02 7.62
C ASP A 14 -5.09 1.86 6.70
N PHE A 15 -4.48 1.82 5.53
CA PHE A 15 -4.61 0.74 4.59
C PHE A 15 -3.29 0.01 4.45
N GLU A 16 -3.43 -1.31 4.48
CA GLU A 16 -2.36 -2.16 4.06
C GLU A 16 -2.00 -1.86 2.63
N CYS A 17 -0.81 -1.42 2.47
CA CYS A 17 -0.19 -1.48 1.17
C CYS A 17 0.25 -2.91 0.92
N ASP A 18 -0.28 -3.54 -0.14
CA ASP A 18 0.43 -4.63 -0.78
C ASP A 18 1.72 -4.01 -1.33
N TYR A 19 2.72 -4.09 -0.55
CA TYR A 19 4.06 -3.83 -0.98
C TYR A 19 4.41 -4.90 -2.02
N LYS A 20 4.18 -4.60 -3.30
CA LYS A 20 5.07 -5.19 -4.30
C LYS A 20 6.45 -4.78 -3.86
N GLY A 21 7.26 -5.78 -3.51
CA GLY A 21 8.56 -5.56 -2.93
C GLY A 21 9.12 -4.25 -3.42
N ILE A 22 9.50 -3.37 -2.48
CA ILE A 22 10.13 -2.15 -2.88
C ILE A 22 11.35 -2.61 -3.65
N GLU A 23 11.26 -2.63 -5.00
CA GLU A 23 12.43 -2.33 -5.78
C GLU A 23 12.71 -0.87 -5.43
N THR A 24 13.30 -0.66 -4.27
CA THR A 24 13.88 0.61 -3.93
C THR A 24 15.12 0.64 -4.78
N GLU A 25 15.03 1.27 -5.94
CA GLU A 25 16.21 1.80 -6.59
C GLU A 25 16.93 2.64 -5.52
N GLU A 26 18.24 2.67 -5.51
CA GLU A 26 19.05 3.43 -4.54
C GLU A 26 18.66 4.91 -4.44
N ASP A 27 17.80 5.38 -5.36
CA ASP A 27 17.26 6.74 -5.42
C ASP A 27 16.06 7.01 -4.47
N GLY A 28 15.61 6.03 -3.69
CA GLY A 28 14.49 6.14 -2.77
C GLY A 28 13.10 6.05 -3.41
N SER A 29 13.00 5.61 -4.66
CA SER A 29 11.73 5.40 -5.36
C SER A 29 10.95 4.24 -4.74
N PHE A 30 9.61 4.35 -4.71
CA PHE A 30 8.72 3.30 -4.25
C PHE A 30 7.40 3.33 -5.01
N GLU A 31 6.70 2.18 -5.01
CA GLU A 31 5.37 2.03 -5.58
C GLU A 31 4.50 1.18 -4.65
N GLY A 32 3.22 1.51 -4.53
CA GLY A 32 2.29 0.73 -3.72
C GLY A 32 0.87 1.25 -3.75
N TYR A 33 -0.01 0.65 -2.94
CA TYR A 33 -1.39 1.08 -2.78
C TYR A 33 -1.54 1.88 -1.48
N ALA A 34 -1.94 3.13 -1.58
CA ALA A 34 -2.21 3.98 -0.43
C ALA A 34 -3.62 3.78 0.15
N SER A 35 -4.51 3.13 -0.61
CA SER A 35 -5.87 2.76 -0.20
C SER A 35 -6.37 1.59 -1.04
N VAL A 36 -7.18 0.70 -0.43
CA VAL A 36 -7.83 -0.44 -1.11
C VAL A 36 -9.34 -0.26 -1.05
N PHE A 37 -10.04 -0.48 -2.19
CA PHE A 37 -11.49 -0.30 -2.28
C PHE A 37 -12.29 -1.42 -1.62
N ASN A 38 -13.52 -1.09 -1.23
CA ASN A 38 -14.53 -2.01 -0.72
C ASN A 38 -14.13 -2.79 0.54
N ASN A 39 -13.04 -2.44 1.17
CA ASN A 39 -12.64 -2.97 2.46
C ASN A 39 -13.19 -2.08 3.59
N LYS A 40 -13.67 -2.69 4.68
CA LYS A 40 -14.06 -1.97 5.88
C LYS A 40 -12.83 -1.85 6.78
N ASP A 41 -12.46 -0.64 7.08
CA ASP A 41 -11.33 -0.33 7.97
C ASP A 41 -11.72 -0.33 9.45
N LEU A 42 -10.75 -0.09 10.34
CA LEU A 42 -11.01 -0.01 11.79
C LEU A 42 -11.83 1.23 12.19
N GLY A 43 -11.84 2.29 11.38
CA GLY A 43 -12.73 3.46 11.53
C GLY A 43 -14.17 3.20 11.08
N ASN A 44 -14.45 1.97 10.59
CA ASN A 44 -15.72 1.58 9.98
C ASN A 44 -16.05 2.29 8.66
N ASP A 45 -15.03 2.73 7.94
CA ASP A 45 -15.17 3.34 6.64
C ASP A 45 -14.97 2.32 5.52
N VAL A 46 -15.67 2.56 4.42
CA VAL A 46 -15.52 1.80 3.16
C VAL A 46 -15.37 2.79 2.03
N ILE A 47 -14.19 2.87 1.44
CA ILE A 47 -13.94 3.71 0.27
C ILE A 47 -14.37 2.95 -0.98
N LYS A 48 -15.14 3.62 -1.84
CA LYS A 48 -15.60 3.07 -3.11
C LYS A 48 -14.67 3.45 -4.26
N GLN A 49 -14.61 2.59 -5.26
CA GLN A 49 -13.95 2.92 -6.51
C GLN A 49 -14.55 4.21 -7.09
N GLY A 50 -13.70 5.10 -7.58
CA GLY A 50 -14.07 6.44 -8.05
C GLY A 50 -13.94 7.53 -6.98
N ALA A 51 -13.74 7.19 -5.70
CA ALA A 51 -13.68 8.17 -4.62
C ALA A 51 -12.52 9.16 -4.73
N PHE A 52 -11.41 8.77 -5.36
CA PHE A 52 -10.25 9.64 -5.57
C PHE A 52 -10.26 10.38 -6.90
N THR A 53 -11.18 10.06 -7.82
CA THR A 53 -11.19 10.57 -9.20
C THR A 53 -11.11 12.08 -9.26
N LYS A 54 -11.92 12.78 -8.44
CA LYS A 54 -11.89 14.25 -8.37
C LYS A 54 -10.55 14.77 -7.89
N SER A 55 -10.01 14.22 -6.80
CA SER A 55 -8.70 14.64 -6.27
C SER A 55 -7.57 14.44 -7.27
N ILE A 56 -7.58 13.32 -8.02
CA ILE A 56 -6.57 13.02 -9.04
C ILE A 56 -6.68 13.98 -10.22
N TYR A 57 -7.92 14.37 -10.60
CA TYR A 57 -8.15 15.31 -11.68
C TYR A 57 -7.77 16.75 -11.30
N ASP A 58 -8.17 17.20 -10.11
CA ASP A 58 -8.04 18.59 -9.68
C ASP A 58 -6.62 18.93 -9.18
N LYS A 59 -5.88 17.93 -8.74
CA LYS A 59 -4.54 18.12 -8.10
C LYS A 59 -3.42 17.44 -8.88
N LYS A 60 -2.30 18.15 -8.99
CA LYS A 60 -1.05 17.50 -9.43
C LYS A 60 -0.54 16.58 -8.32
N PRO A 61 0.12 15.43 -8.65
CA PRO A 61 0.59 14.48 -7.64
C PRO A 61 1.39 15.12 -6.50
N ARG A 62 2.27 16.07 -6.81
CA ARG A 62 3.11 16.78 -5.81
C ARG A 62 2.36 17.75 -4.91
N GLN A 63 1.10 18.04 -5.16
CA GLN A 63 0.26 18.84 -4.27
C GLN A 63 -0.28 17.99 -3.11
N ILE A 64 -0.36 16.67 -3.30
CA ILE A 64 -0.66 15.70 -2.26
C ILE A 64 0.66 15.39 -1.55
N LYS A 65 0.69 15.55 -0.21
CA LYS A 65 1.94 15.46 0.55
C LYS A 65 2.30 14.02 0.88
N LEU A 66 3.60 13.70 0.85
CA LEU A 66 4.13 12.45 1.35
C LEU A 66 4.73 12.69 2.72
N LEU A 67 4.09 12.14 3.77
CA LEU A 67 4.42 12.43 5.16
C LEU A 67 4.87 11.17 5.91
N TYR A 68 5.40 11.39 7.12
CA TYR A 68 5.70 10.34 8.09
C TYR A 68 4.70 10.41 9.24
N GLN A 69 3.96 9.29 9.49
CA GLN A 69 3.05 9.14 10.63
C GLN A 69 2.01 10.28 10.72
N HIS A 70 1.46 10.75 9.59
CA HIS A 70 0.50 11.87 9.51
C HIS A 70 0.99 13.20 10.08
N LYS A 71 2.30 13.34 10.31
CA LYS A 71 2.88 14.57 10.86
C LYS A 71 3.10 15.58 9.73
N THR A 72 2.37 16.66 9.77
CA THR A 72 2.40 17.72 8.74
C THR A 72 3.73 18.47 8.67
N ASP A 73 4.52 18.41 9.72
CA ASP A 73 5.86 18.99 9.85
C ASP A 73 6.98 18.00 9.47
N GLU A 74 6.64 16.74 9.15
CA GLU A 74 7.61 15.72 8.71
C GLU A 74 7.33 15.22 7.27
N PRO A 75 7.49 16.08 6.23
CA PRO A 75 7.45 15.61 4.85
C PRO A 75 8.71 14.78 4.55
N ILE A 76 8.50 13.58 3.98
CA ILE A 76 9.59 12.62 3.73
C ILE A 76 9.93 12.44 2.25
N GLY A 77 9.21 13.10 1.35
CA GLY A 77 9.44 12.97 -0.09
C GLY A 77 8.34 13.58 -0.93
N VAL A 78 8.16 13.03 -2.13
CA VAL A 78 7.15 13.50 -3.10
C VAL A 78 6.41 12.33 -3.73
N ILE A 79 5.17 12.57 -4.13
CA ILE A 79 4.38 11.67 -4.96
C ILE A 79 4.59 12.09 -6.41
N ASP A 80 4.99 11.16 -7.27
CA ASP A 80 5.23 11.40 -8.69
C ASP A 80 4.00 11.01 -9.54
N SER A 81 3.25 9.99 -9.12
CA SER A 81 1.99 9.60 -9.79
C SER A 81 0.97 9.02 -8.83
N LEU A 82 -0.30 9.21 -9.17
CA LEU A 82 -1.48 8.67 -8.50
C LEU A 82 -2.42 8.11 -9.57
N MET A 83 -2.97 6.93 -9.33
CA MET A 83 -3.90 6.29 -10.24
C MET A 83 -4.87 5.39 -9.46
N GLU A 84 -6.15 5.46 -9.77
CA GLU A 84 -7.11 4.44 -9.36
C GLU A 84 -7.07 3.25 -10.32
N ASP A 85 -7.07 2.05 -9.79
CA ASP A 85 -7.32 0.83 -10.54
C ASP A 85 -8.49 0.03 -9.91
N LYS A 86 -8.68 -1.23 -10.28
CA LYS A 86 -9.75 -2.08 -9.72
C LYS A 86 -9.55 -2.39 -8.24
N ARG A 87 -8.32 -2.31 -7.74
CA ARG A 87 -7.95 -2.65 -6.37
C ARG A 87 -8.02 -1.46 -5.45
N GLY A 88 -7.51 -0.30 -5.86
CA GLY A 88 -7.41 0.86 -4.99
C GLY A 88 -6.70 2.05 -5.60
N LEU A 89 -6.20 2.93 -4.73
CA LEU A 89 -5.35 4.06 -5.06
C LEU A 89 -3.90 3.61 -5.12
N LYS A 90 -3.38 3.44 -6.34
CA LYS A 90 -1.97 3.14 -6.59
C LYS A 90 -1.17 4.42 -6.67
N ILE A 91 0.00 4.45 -6.01
CA ILE A 91 0.92 5.57 -6.05
C ILE A 91 2.33 5.14 -6.43
N LYS A 92 3.07 6.08 -7.04
CA LYS A 92 4.52 6.06 -7.14
C LYS A 92 5.07 7.32 -6.51
N GLY A 93 6.15 7.20 -5.76
CA GLY A 93 6.77 8.32 -5.09
C GLY A 93 8.26 8.10 -4.88
N ARG A 94 8.92 9.14 -4.37
CA ARG A 94 10.34 9.09 -4.03
C ARG A 94 10.57 9.74 -2.67
N LEU A 95 11.35 9.07 -1.85
CA LEU A 95 11.82 9.59 -0.58
C LEU A 95 12.88 10.66 -0.79
N ALA A 96 12.92 11.64 0.10
CA ALA A 96 13.92 12.71 0.08
C ALA A 96 15.24 12.21 0.65
N MET A 97 16.02 11.45 -0.12
CA MET A 97 17.26 10.80 0.31
C MET A 97 18.34 11.77 0.78
N ALA A 98 18.27 13.04 0.41
CA ALA A 98 19.17 14.09 0.92
C ALA A 98 18.88 14.45 2.39
N THR A 99 17.69 14.18 2.92
CA THR A 99 17.32 14.42 4.30
C THR A 99 17.63 13.24 5.20
N GLN A 100 17.87 13.50 6.49
CA GLN A 100 18.05 12.43 7.47
C GLN A 100 16.79 11.54 7.55
N LYS A 101 15.61 12.16 7.69
CA LYS A 101 14.33 11.45 7.82
C LYS A 101 14.02 10.59 6.59
N GLY A 102 14.27 11.09 5.38
CA GLY A 102 14.08 10.30 4.15
C GLY A 102 14.92 9.02 4.13
N ARG A 103 16.20 9.11 4.53
CA ARG A 103 17.07 7.93 4.65
C ARG A 103 16.64 6.97 5.74
N GLU A 104 16.24 7.48 6.92
CA GLU A 104 15.72 6.64 8.01
C GLU A 104 14.48 5.85 7.56
N VAL A 105 13.52 6.52 6.93
CA VAL A 105 12.31 5.89 6.39
C VAL A 105 12.67 4.84 5.35
N TYR A 106 13.59 5.15 4.43
CA TYR A 106 14.08 4.22 3.41
C TYR A 106 14.64 2.93 4.02
N GLU A 107 15.52 3.03 5.01
CA GLU A 107 16.10 1.86 5.68
C GLU A 107 15.03 1.07 6.45
N LEU A 108 14.09 1.74 7.13
CA LEU A 108 12.97 1.07 7.79
C LEU A 108 12.06 0.33 6.80
N MET A 109 11.85 0.90 5.61
CA MET A 109 11.10 0.25 4.54
C MET A 109 11.84 -0.97 4.01
N LYS A 110 13.14 -0.90 3.75
CA LYS A 110 13.96 -2.05 3.33
C LYS A 110 13.94 -3.20 4.33
N MET A 111 13.95 -2.88 5.62
CA MET A 111 13.86 -3.87 6.71
C MET A 111 12.45 -4.46 6.87
N GLY A 112 11.44 -3.89 6.21
CA GLY A 112 10.04 -4.24 6.44
C GLY A 112 9.49 -3.79 7.81
N ALA A 113 10.20 -2.90 8.51
CA ALA A 113 9.72 -2.32 9.77
C ALA A 113 8.70 -1.20 9.55
N LEU A 114 8.69 -0.61 8.37
CA LEU A 114 7.73 0.40 7.91
C LEU A 114 7.21 -0.05 6.54
N ASP A 115 6.06 -0.68 6.55
CA ASP A 115 5.54 -1.44 5.43
C ASP A 115 4.14 -1.02 4.98
N SER A 116 3.60 0.02 5.58
CA SER A 116 2.20 0.43 5.39
C SER A 116 2.08 1.89 5.04
N MET A 117 1.05 2.21 4.28
CA MET A 117 0.66 3.58 3.95
C MET A 117 -0.73 3.89 4.49
N SER A 118 -0.98 5.16 4.75
CA SER A 118 -2.25 5.71 5.18
C SER A 118 -2.55 6.96 4.37
N ILE A 119 -3.82 7.36 4.30
CA ILE A 119 -4.24 8.57 3.59
C ILE A 119 -4.89 9.57 4.54
N GLY A 120 -4.59 10.85 4.36
CA GLY A 120 -5.32 11.95 4.98
C GLY A 120 -6.18 12.67 3.93
N TYR A 121 -7.45 12.89 4.25
CA TYR A 121 -8.41 13.49 3.33
C TYR A 121 -9.44 14.35 4.06
N LYS A 122 -10.20 15.15 3.30
CA LYS A 122 -11.36 15.90 3.78
C LYS A 122 -12.62 15.30 3.17
N LEU A 123 -13.72 15.36 3.93
CA LEU A 123 -15.05 14.96 3.47
C LEU A 123 -16.03 16.14 3.60
N SER A 124 -16.91 16.26 2.62
CA SER A 124 -18.13 17.05 2.70
C SER A 124 -19.32 16.13 3.04
N PRO A 125 -20.44 16.64 3.55
CA PRO A 125 -21.61 15.81 3.89
C PRO A 125 -22.12 14.94 2.75
N ASP A 126 -21.96 15.38 1.49
CA ASP A 126 -22.41 14.67 0.29
C ASP A 126 -21.42 13.61 -0.20
N ASP A 127 -20.22 13.55 0.37
CA ASP A 127 -19.15 12.65 -0.08
C ASP A 127 -19.31 11.22 0.45
N TYR A 128 -20.21 11.02 1.44
CA TYR A 128 -20.40 9.72 2.07
C TYR A 128 -21.85 9.44 2.47
N LYS A 129 -22.16 8.17 2.67
CA LYS A 129 -23.41 7.70 3.27
C LYS A 129 -23.13 6.96 4.55
N TYR A 130 -23.80 7.33 5.63
CA TYR A 130 -23.71 6.63 6.90
C TYR A 130 -24.85 5.63 7.05
N SER A 131 -24.56 4.41 7.50
CA SER A 131 -25.53 3.37 7.81
C SER A 131 -25.55 3.10 9.30
N GLU A 132 -26.60 3.54 10.00
CA GLU A 132 -26.81 3.27 11.43
C GLU A 132 -26.81 1.77 11.73
N LYS A 133 -27.48 0.96 10.90
CA LYS A 133 -27.58 -0.49 11.08
C LYS A 133 -26.21 -1.19 11.04
N GLN A 134 -25.31 -0.74 10.20
CA GLN A 134 -23.99 -1.35 9.99
C GLN A 134 -22.88 -0.60 10.74
N LYS A 135 -23.22 0.54 11.36
CA LYS A 135 -22.26 1.47 11.98
C LYS A 135 -21.04 1.70 11.06
N LYS A 136 -21.33 2.05 9.80
CA LYS A 136 -20.30 2.20 8.78
C LYS A 136 -20.58 3.41 7.89
N ARG A 137 -19.53 4.09 7.48
CA ARG A 137 -19.53 5.19 6.53
C ARG A 137 -19.06 4.64 5.17
N THR A 138 -19.84 4.87 4.12
CA THR A 138 -19.48 4.50 2.74
C THR A 138 -19.11 5.77 2.00
N ILE A 139 -17.82 5.93 1.67
CA ILE A 139 -17.24 7.12 1.05
C ILE A 139 -17.22 6.92 -0.46
N THR A 140 -17.84 7.85 -1.18
CA THR A 140 -17.95 7.84 -2.66
C THR A 140 -17.16 8.95 -3.32
N ASN A 141 -16.74 9.95 -2.56
CA ASN A 141 -15.85 11.02 -3.00
C ASN A 141 -15.04 11.52 -1.80
N LEU A 142 -13.85 12.06 -2.02
CA LEU A 142 -13.02 12.64 -0.96
C LEU A 142 -12.02 13.62 -1.55
N ASP A 143 -11.55 14.56 -0.73
CA ASP A 143 -10.47 15.47 -1.07
C ASP A 143 -9.16 14.98 -0.46
N LEU A 144 -8.35 14.27 -1.24
CA LEU A 144 -7.07 13.69 -0.81
C LEU A 144 -6.06 14.81 -0.51
N MET A 145 -5.53 14.83 0.70
CA MET A 145 -4.57 15.83 1.18
C MET A 145 -3.14 15.30 1.24
N GLU A 146 -2.98 14.07 1.73
CA GLU A 146 -1.67 13.47 1.92
C GLU A 146 -1.72 11.94 1.86
N VAL A 147 -0.55 11.34 1.70
CA VAL A 147 -0.28 9.92 1.94
C VAL A 147 0.88 9.86 2.94
N SER A 148 0.75 9.02 3.95
CA SER A 148 1.78 8.83 4.98
C SER A 148 2.32 7.41 4.99
N MET A 149 3.62 7.28 5.25
CA MET A 149 4.22 6.03 5.70
C MET A 149 3.94 5.87 7.20
N VAL A 150 3.31 4.74 7.59
CA VAL A 150 2.86 4.47 8.98
C VAL A 150 3.32 3.12 9.48
N THR A 151 3.48 3.01 10.81
CA THR A 151 3.93 1.78 11.48
C THR A 151 2.80 0.80 11.75
N PHE A 152 1.61 1.30 12.09
CA PHE A 152 0.45 0.49 12.45
C PHE A 152 -0.71 0.76 11.50
N PRO A 153 -0.96 -0.14 10.55
CA PRO A 153 -2.12 -0.04 9.68
C PRO A 153 -3.39 -0.39 10.45
N MET A 154 -4.49 0.28 10.15
CA MET A 154 -5.80 -0.04 10.75
C MET A 154 -6.41 -1.34 10.23
N ASN A 155 -5.82 -2.01 9.25
CA ASN A 155 -6.29 -3.30 8.74
C ASN A 155 -5.32 -4.45 9.04
N PRO A 156 -5.66 -5.39 9.97
CA PRO A 156 -4.78 -6.50 10.35
C PRO A 156 -4.58 -7.57 9.26
N ARG A 157 -5.32 -7.50 8.15
CA ARG A 157 -5.30 -8.56 7.11
C ARG A 157 -4.26 -8.37 6.02
N ALA A 158 -3.57 -7.25 6.01
CA ALA A 158 -2.56 -6.94 5.05
C ALA A 158 -1.20 -7.42 5.50
N LYS A 159 -0.78 -8.49 4.93
CA LYS A 159 0.56 -9.03 5.09
C LYS A 159 1.34 -8.84 3.81
N ILE A 160 2.49 -8.22 3.92
CA ILE A 160 3.49 -8.09 2.86
C ILE A 160 3.90 -9.48 2.39
N THR A 161 3.75 -9.71 1.11
CA THR A 161 3.99 -11.03 0.57
C THR A 161 5.13 -11.08 -0.46
N LYS A 162 5.77 -10.00 -0.83
CA LYS A 162 6.71 -10.01 -1.96
C LYS A 162 8.17 -9.60 -1.68
N VAL A 163 8.48 -8.91 -0.60
CA VAL A 163 9.89 -8.57 -0.28
C VAL A 163 10.67 -9.78 0.25
N LYS A 164 9.99 -10.73 0.87
CA LYS A 164 10.64 -11.88 1.52
C LYS A 164 10.95 -13.06 0.60
N LEU A 165 10.34 -13.16 -0.58
CA LEU A 165 10.51 -14.35 -1.42
C LEU A 165 11.95 -14.55 -1.91
N ALA A 166 12.64 -13.49 -2.30
CA ALA A 166 14.03 -13.57 -2.75
C ALA A 166 15.04 -13.80 -1.61
N GLU A 167 14.70 -13.38 -0.39
CA GLU A 167 15.52 -13.56 0.81
C GLU A 167 15.17 -14.83 1.59
N MET A 168 14.05 -15.47 1.27
CA MET A 168 13.61 -16.72 1.91
C MET A 168 14.48 -17.89 1.49
N ASN A 169 14.84 -18.71 2.47
CA ASN A 169 15.38 -20.03 2.18
C ASN A 169 14.27 -20.98 1.68
N VAL A 170 14.66 -22.13 1.12
CA VAL A 170 13.72 -23.08 0.51
C VAL A 170 12.58 -23.49 1.46
N ARG A 171 12.85 -23.66 2.76
CA ARG A 171 11.84 -24.06 3.75
C ARG A 171 10.83 -22.96 4.05
N GLU A 172 11.28 -21.72 4.09
CA GLU A 172 10.43 -20.54 4.30
C GLU A 172 9.54 -20.30 3.09
N LEU A 173 10.09 -20.48 1.87
CA LEU A 173 9.32 -20.44 0.62
C LEU A 173 8.28 -21.56 0.57
N GLU A 174 8.62 -22.80 0.95
CA GLU A 174 7.69 -23.94 1.01
C GLU A 174 6.53 -23.65 1.96
N LYS A 175 6.85 -23.19 3.19
CA LYS A 175 5.84 -22.81 4.18
C LYS A 175 4.93 -21.69 3.66
N TYR A 176 5.50 -20.65 3.09
CA TYR A 176 4.75 -19.54 2.49
C TYR A 176 3.79 -20.00 1.41
N LEU A 177 4.25 -20.86 0.47
CA LEU A 177 3.42 -21.39 -0.61
C LEU A 177 2.29 -22.31 -0.08
N CYS A 178 2.50 -23.01 1.02
CA CYS A 178 1.45 -23.75 1.72
C CYS A 178 0.42 -22.80 2.36
N ASP A 179 0.87 -21.72 3.01
CA ASP A 179 0.01 -20.73 3.67
C ASP A 179 -0.89 -19.98 2.67
N VAL A 180 -0.46 -19.82 1.41
CA VAL A 180 -1.29 -19.26 0.33
C VAL A 180 -2.18 -20.29 -0.38
N GLY A 181 -2.22 -21.55 0.10
CA GLY A 181 -3.16 -22.59 -0.35
C GLY A 181 -2.60 -23.64 -1.31
N MET A 182 -1.28 -23.68 -1.54
CA MET A 182 -0.69 -24.76 -2.33
C MET A 182 -0.61 -26.06 -1.51
N SER A 183 -0.79 -27.21 -2.19
CA SER A 183 -0.54 -28.51 -1.56
C SER A 183 0.96 -28.67 -1.24
N ASN A 184 1.30 -29.40 -0.17
CA ASN A 184 2.68 -29.60 0.27
C ASN A 184 3.64 -30.07 -0.84
N SER A 185 3.17 -30.96 -1.74
CA SER A 185 3.99 -31.46 -2.85
C SER A 185 4.29 -30.39 -3.91
N VAL A 186 3.30 -29.54 -4.22
CA VAL A 186 3.43 -28.45 -5.19
C VAL A 186 4.27 -27.31 -4.57
N ALA A 187 4.01 -26.96 -3.32
CA ALA A 187 4.76 -25.95 -2.58
C ALA A 187 6.25 -26.26 -2.52
N LYS A 188 6.61 -27.53 -2.24
CA LYS A 188 8.01 -27.99 -2.17
C LYS A 188 8.72 -27.89 -3.52
N GLN A 189 8.05 -28.29 -4.61
CA GLN A 189 8.63 -28.17 -5.97
C GLN A 189 8.79 -26.70 -6.37
N SER A 190 7.76 -25.90 -6.16
CA SER A 190 7.76 -24.47 -6.48
C SER A 190 8.79 -23.69 -5.68
N ALA A 191 8.94 -23.97 -4.37
CA ALA A 191 9.95 -23.36 -3.52
C ALA A 191 11.39 -23.60 -4.02
N ASN A 192 11.67 -24.82 -4.49
CA ASN A 192 12.99 -25.16 -5.05
C ASN A 192 13.27 -24.43 -6.38
N ILE A 193 12.27 -24.31 -7.24
CA ILE A 193 12.38 -23.60 -8.52
C ILE A 193 12.62 -22.10 -8.24
N LEU A 194 11.83 -21.50 -7.36
CA LEU A 194 11.96 -20.12 -6.94
C LEU A 194 13.32 -19.81 -6.34
N TYR A 195 13.76 -20.60 -5.38
CA TYR A 195 15.05 -20.40 -4.74
C TYR A 195 16.22 -20.45 -5.73
N LYS A 196 16.16 -21.37 -6.69
CA LYS A 196 17.15 -21.46 -7.77
C LYS A 196 17.08 -20.29 -8.75
N SER A 197 15.88 -19.75 -9.03
CA SER A 197 15.71 -18.61 -9.94
C SER A 197 16.17 -17.29 -9.30
N PHE A 198 15.96 -17.11 -7.99
CA PHE A 198 16.43 -15.93 -7.26
C PHE A 198 17.97 -15.87 -7.13
N ASN A 199 18.65 -17.00 -7.27
CA ASN A 199 20.12 -17.09 -7.22
C ASN A 199 20.80 -17.17 -8.60
N LYS A 200 20.06 -16.95 -9.68
CA LYS A 200 20.59 -16.86 -11.07
C LYS A 200 20.14 -15.55 -11.67
N ASP A 201 21.10 -14.82 -12.22
CA ASP A 201 21.06 -13.53 -12.93
C ASP A 201 19.71 -12.81 -13.14
N GLU A 202 19.68 -11.50 -12.86
CA GLU A 202 18.53 -10.57 -12.79
C GLU A 202 17.51 -10.60 -13.95
N ILE A 203 17.88 -11.08 -15.13
CA ILE A 203 17.02 -11.10 -16.32
C ILE A 203 15.98 -12.24 -16.27
N MET A 204 16.30 -13.37 -15.61
CA MET A 204 15.38 -14.50 -15.43
C MET A 204 14.36 -14.29 -14.28
N GLN A 205 14.60 -13.34 -13.39
CA GLN A 205 13.76 -13.11 -12.21
C GLN A 205 12.36 -12.56 -12.56
N ARG A 206 12.24 -11.70 -13.56
CA ARG A 206 10.95 -11.10 -13.96
C ARG A 206 9.97 -12.12 -14.51
N ASP A 207 10.40 -12.97 -15.43
CA ASP A 207 9.54 -13.96 -16.10
C ASP A 207 9.02 -15.03 -15.14
N VAL A 208 9.81 -15.38 -14.12
CA VAL A 208 9.44 -16.39 -13.12
C VAL A 208 8.44 -15.83 -12.12
N VAL A 209 8.61 -14.58 -11.67
CA VAL A 209 7.69 -13.90 -10.76
C VAL A 209 6.33 -13.69 -11.42
N ASP A 210 6.30 -13.29 -12.69
CA ASP A 210 5.06 -13.09 -13.44
C ASP A 210 4.33 -14.41 -13.69
N SER A 211 5.07 -15.50 -13.97
CA SER A 211 4.51 -16.85 -14.13
C SER A 211 3.88 -17.39 -12.84
N ILE A 212 4.46 -17.07 -11.68
CA ILE A 212 3.94 -17.48 -10.37
C ILE A 212 2.72 -16.67 -9.97
N ASN A 213 2.72 -15.37 -10.22
CA ASN A 213 1.55 -14.54 -10.00
C ASN A 213 0.35 -15.04 -10.84
N ALA A 214 0.59 -15.40 -12.10
CA ALA A 214 -0.43 -15.99 -12.97
C ALA A 214 -0.95 -17.35 -12.47
N LEU A 215 -0.11 -18.16 -11.81
CA LEU A 215 -0.50 -19.42 -11.18
C LEU A 215 -1.32 -19.20 -9.91
N ILE A 216 -0.93 -18.25 -9.06
CA ILE A 216 -1.65 -17.88 -7.83
C ILE A 216 -3.05 -17.34 -8.19
N ASP A 217 -3.16 -16.53 -9.23
CA ASP A 217 -4.45 -16.01 -9.68
C ASP A 217 -5.38 -17.10 -10.24
N LYS A 218 -4.83 -18.18 -10.83
CA LYS A 218 -5.61 -19.35 -11.28
C LYS A 218 -6.08 -20.27 -10.15
N ILE A 219 -5.41 -20.27 -9.01
CA ILE A 219 -5.78 -21.08 -7.83
C ILE A 219 -6.86 -20.39 -6.99
N LYS A 220 -7.00 -19.05 -7.12
CA LYS A 220 -8.00 -18.23 -6.40
C LYS A 220 -9.37 -18.18 -7.09
N HIS A 221 -9.53 -18.80 -8.24
CA HIS A 221 -10.78 -18.97 -8.99
C HIS A 221 -11.11 -20.45 -9.15
#